data_75f260864ea2aa4f43296f710d85e63d
#
_entry.id   75f260864ea2aa4f43296f710d85e63d
#
_cell.length_a   1.000
_cell.length_b   1.000
_cell.length_c   1.000
_cell.angle_alpha   90.00
_cell.angle_beta   90.00
_cell.angle_gamma   90.00
#
_symmetry.space_group_name_H-M   'P 1'
#
loop_
_entity.id
_entity.type
_entity.pdbx_description
1 polymer ?
#
loop_
_entity_poly.entity_id
_entity_poly.type
_entity_poly.pdbx_seq_one_letter_code
_entity_poly.pdbx_strand_id
1 'polypeptide(L)'
;MIKSGEQHTRSLQDGRQVYLDGGIVDDVTTHPAFRNIVASVGQLYDFQSQPENRDLMTFSVPEGDSRANRIWQLPHSYEELVTRRLALVAWTELHGGFLGRAPDHVASCIAGMYMGRDVFAAYDPARAGALADYYRHARD
;
A
#
# COMPACT_ATOMS: atom_id res chain seq x y z
N MET A 1 1.16 8.56 10.27
CA MET A 1 1.11 9.78 9.39
C MET A 1 1.13 9.30 7.94
N ILE A 2 0.31 9.88 7.05
CA ILE A 2 0.29 9.47 5.63
C ILE A 2 1.63 9.85 4.99
N LYS A 3 2.27 8.87 4.35
CA LYS A 3 3.58 9.02 3.72
C LYS A 3 3.47 9.83 2.43
N SER A 4 4.38 10.80 2.21
CA SER A 4 4.51 11.52 0.94
C SER A 4 5.39 10.78 -0.07
N GLY A 5 5.38 11.21 -1.33
CA GLY A 5 6.25 10.67 -2.37
C GLY A 5 7.74 10.85 -2.06
N GLU A 6 8.13 11.99 -1.50
CA GLU A 6 9.50 12.21 -1.04
C GLU A 6 9.89 11.23 0.08
N GLN A 7 9.01 11.05 1.07
CA GLN A 7 9.24 10.09 2.15
C GLN A 7 9.31 8.65 1.63
N HIS A 8 8.48 8.32 0.63
CA HIS A 8 8.56 7.02 -0.05
C HIS A 8 9.90 6.83 -0.74
N THR A 9 10.32 7.78 -1.59
CA THR A 9 11.59 7.73 -2.31
C THR A 9 12.77 7.57 -1.34
N ARG A 10 12.80 8.36 -0.27
CA ARG A 10 13.83 8.27 0.77
C ARG A 10 13.86 6.91 1.47
N SER A 11 12.69 6.30 1.67
CA SER A 11 12.60 4.98 2.32
C SER A 11 13.11 3.82 1.46
N LEU A 12 13.36 4.04 0.16
CA LEU A 12 13.98 3.04 -0.71
C LEU A 12 15.51 3.01 -0.59
N GLN A 13 16.10 4.02 0.05
CA GLN A 13 17.53 4.10 0.35
C GLN A 13 17.84 3.42 1.69
N ASP A 14 17.45 2.16 1.83
CA ASP A 14 17.50 1.38 3.07
C ASP A 14 18.67 0.37 3.13
N GLY A 15 19.60 0.47 2.18
CA GLY A 15 20.76 -0.41 2.11
C GLY A 15 20.49 -1.79 1.49
N ARG A 16 19.29 -2.01 0.93
CA ARG A 16 19.00 -3.26 0.20
C ARG A 16 19.92 -3.44 -0.99
N GLN A 17 20.29 -4.67 -1.28
CA GLN A 17 21.03 -5.01 -2.48
C GLN A 17 20.07 -5.41 -3.60
N VAL A 18 20.11 -4.68 -4.71
CA VAL A 18 19.33 -4.95 -5.90
C VAL A 18 20.27 -5.33 -7.03
N TYR A 19 19.95 -6.40 -7.75
CA TYR A 19 20.72 -6.88 -8.89
C TYR A 19 19.90 -6.74 -10.17
N LEU A 20 20.53 -6.23 -11.22
CA LEU A 20 19.98 -6.16 -12.57
C LEU A 20 21.03 -6.63 -13.56
N ASP A 21 20.68 -7.61 -14.40
CA ASP A 21 21.56 -8.19 -15.43
C ASP A 21 22.93 -8.65 -14.88
N GLY A 22 22.94 -9.18 -13.65
CA GLY A 22 24.15 -9.66 -12.95
C GLY A 22 24.98 -8.55 -12.28
N GLY A 23 24.62 -7.28 -12.43
CA GLY A 23 25.26 -6.13 -11.78
C GLY A 23 24.50 -5.66 -10.54
N ILE A 24 25.22 -5.05 -9.58
CA ILE A 24 24.60 -4.39 -8.42
C ILE A 24 24.08 -3.02 -8.84
N VAL A 25 22.87 -2.68 -8.42
CA VAL A 25 22.29 -1.34 -8.55
C VAL A 25 22.57 -0.57 -7.27
N ASP A 26 23.36 0.49 -7.36
CA ASP A 26 23.78 1.28 -6.21
C ASP A 26 22.61 2.04 -5.57
N ASP A 27 21.74 2.66 -6.39
CA ASP A 27 20.56 3.40 -5.93
C ASP A 27 19.40 3.23 -6.92
N VAL A 28 18.34 2.54 -6.49
CA VAL A 28 17.13 2.32 -7.28
C VAL A 28 16.38 3.62 -7.60
N THR A 29 16.56 4.65 -6.78
CA THR A 29 15.84 5.93 -6.97
C THR A 29 16.38 6.74 -8.14
N THR A 30 17.64 6.54 -8.51
CA THR A 30 18.32 7.24 -9.60
C THR A 30 18.64 6.38 -10.80
N HIS A 31 18.67 5.06 -10.62
CA HIS A 31 19.03 4.12 -11.69
C HIS A 31 18.06 4.19 -12.87
N PRO A 32 18.53 4.28 -14.14
CA PRO A 32 17.67 4.45 -15.32
C PRO A 32 16.53 3.42 -15.47
N ALA A 33 16.74 2.18 -15.06
CA ALA A 33 15.73 1.13 -15.14
C ALA A 33 14.61 1.28 -14.10
N PHE A 34 14.84 1.98 -12.98
CA PHE A 34 13.91 2.04 -11.85
C PHE A 34 13.36 3.46 -11.57
N ARG A 35 14.11 4.51 -11.87
CA ARG A 35 13.75 5.90 -11.50
C ARG A 35 12.34 6.31 -11.94
N ASN A 36 11.88 5.84 -13.10
CA ASN A 36 10.55 6.20 -13.60
C ASN A 36 9.43 5.55 -12.78
N ILE A 37 9.57 4.26 -12.44
CA ILE A 37 8.57 3.59 -11.57
C ILE A 37 8.61 4.15 -10.15
N VAL A 38 9.79 4.48 -9.63
CA VAL A 38 9.93 5.14 -8.31
C VAL A 38 9.20 6.48 -8.32
N ALA A 39 9.39 7.30 -9.37
CA ALA A 39 8.68 8.57 -9.53
C ALA A 39 7.16 8.37 -9.64
N SER A 40 6.70 7.40 -10.43
CA SER A 40 5.28 7.09 -10.59
C SER A 40 4.63 6.66 -9.26
N VAL A 41 5.30 5.80 -8.49
CA VAL A 41 4.81 5.40 -7.17
C VAL A 41 4.86 6.57 -6.19
N GLY A 42 5.89 7.44 -6.27
CA GLY A 42 5.95 8.68 -5.50
C GLY A 42 4.72 9.57 -5.72
N GLN A 43 4.26 9.72 -6.97
CA GLN A 43 3.05 10.48 -7.30
C GLN A 43 1.79 9.90 -6.65
N LEU A 44 1.67 8.58 -6.50
CA LEU A 44 0.54 7.96 -5.77
C LEU A 44 0.55 8.38 -4.29
N TYR A 45 1.73 8.41 -3.66
CA TYR A 45 1.87 8.86 -2.28
C TYR A 45 1.59 10.35 -2.13
N ASP A 46 2.04 11.19 -3.07
CA ASP A 46 1.72 12.62 -3.06
C ASP A 46 0.23 12.87 -3.24
N PHE A 47 -0.42 12.19 -4.18
CA PHE A 47 -1.85 12.30 -4.41
C PHE A 47 -2.66 11.99 -3.14
N GLN A 48 -2.34 10.90 -2.44
CA GLN A 48 -3.06 10.52 -1.21
C GLN A 48 -2.80 11.49 -0.05
N SER A 49 -1.67 12.21 -0.05
CA SER A 49 -1.30 13.15 1.01
C SER A 49 -1.91 14.54 0.85
N GLN A 50 -2.44 14.86 -0.34
CA GLN A 50 -3.12 16.13 -0.63
C GLN A 50 -4.38 16.28 0.22
N PRO A 51 -4.63 17.47 0.82
CA PRO A 51 -5.79 17.69 1.67
C PRO A 51 -7.13 17.35 1.01
N GLU A 52 -7.28 17.69 -0.28
CA GLU A 52 -8.49 17.44 -1.07
C GLU A 52 -8.79 15.97 -1.31
N ASN A 53 -7.75 15.12 -1.33
CA ASN A 53 -7.87 13.69 -1.58
C ASN A 53 -7.95 12.87 -0.28
N ARG A 54 -7.69 13.50 0.86
CA ARG A 54 -7.55 12.84 2.14
C ARG A 54 -8.73 11.94 2.50
N ASP A 55 -9.94 12.42 2.34
CA ASP A 55 -11.14 11.67 2.75
C ASP A 55 -11.45 10.54 1.78
N LEU A 56 -11.09 10.68 0.50
CA LEU A 56 -11.20 9.59 -0.46
C LEU A 56 -10.12 8.54 -0.23
N MET A 57 -8.86 8.97 -0.09
CA MET A 57 -7.69 8.09 -0.14
C MET A 57 -7.33 7.47 1.20
N THR A 58 -7.91 7.94 2.29
CA THR A 58 -7.56 7.47 3.64
C THR A 58 -8.77 7.17 4.50
N PHE A 59 -8.58 6.37 5.54
CA PHE A 59 -9.60 6.08 6.56
C PHE A 59 -8.99 6.21 7.96
N SER A 60 -9.83 6.44 8.96
CA SER A 60 -9.41 6.46 10.37
C SER A 60 -9.16 5.03 10.84
N VAL A 61 -8.00 4.80 11.43
CA VAL A 61 -7.64 3.50 12.02
C VAL A 61 -8.41 3.30 13.32
N PRO A 62 -9.15 2.18 13.48
CA PRO A 62 -9.98 1.98 14.67
C PRO A 62 -9.23 2.00 15.99
N GLU A 63 -7.96 1.63 15.98
CA GLU A 63 -7.13 1.49 17.18
C GLU A 63 -6.42 2.78 17.62
N GLY A 64 -6.77 3.95 17.04
CA GLY A 64 -6.14 5.23 17.42
C GLY A 64 -6.56 6.41 16.58
N ASP A 65 -5.89 7.55 16.77
CA ASP A 65 -6.16 8.80 16.05
C ASP A 65 -5.42 8.91 14.70
N SER A 66 -4.82 7.81 14.24
CA SER A 66 -4.09 7.77 12.99
C SER A 66 -5.00 7.51 11.78
N ARG A 67 -4.52 7.88 10.60
CA ARG A 67 -5.15 7.53 9.32
C ARG A 67 -4.20 6.66 8.51
N ALA A 68 -4.76 5.68 7.83
CA ALA A 68 -4.05 4.80 6.90
C ALA A 68 -4.61 4.94 5.48
N ASN A 69 -3.85 4.47 4.49
CA ASN A 69 -4.32 4.43 3.11
C ASN A 69 -5.55 3.52 2.99
N ARG A 70 -6.55 3.97 2.25
CA ARG A 70 -7.83 3.26 2.09
C ARG A 70 -7.69 1.87 1.45
N ILE A 71 -6.62 1.59 0.73
CA ILE A 71 -6.37 0.22 0.21
C ILE A 71 -6.28 -0.83 1.32
N TRP A 72 -5.94 -0.41 2.55
CA TRP A 72 -5.86 -1.28 3.73
C TRP A 72 -7.17 -1.39 4.51
N GLN A 73 -8.20 -0.61 4.13
CA GLN A 73 -9.48 -0.68 4.81
C GLN A 73 -10.11 -2.08 4.67
N LEU A 74 -10.59 -2.60 5.78
CA LEU A 74 -11.41 -3.81 5.83
C LEU A 74 -12.86 -3.37 5.66
N PRO A 75 -13.47 -3.53 4.49
CA PRO A 75 -14.84 -3.06 4.27
C PRO A 75 -15.83 -3.97 5.00
N HIS A 76 -16.69 -3.40 5.83
CA HIS A 76 -17.76 -4.08 6.55
C HIS A 76 -19.14 -3.72 6.01
N SER A 77 -19.25 -2.78 5.07
CA SER A 77 -20.48 -2.40 4.39
C SER A 77 -20.27 -2.24 2.88
N TYR A 78 -21.39 -2.19 2.15
CA TYR A 78 -21.36 -1.93 0.71
C TYR A 78 -20.79 -0.53 0.41
N GLU A 79 -21.13 0.48 1.20
CA GLU A 79 -20.67 1.86 1.05
C GLU A 79 -19.14 1.95 1.25
N GLU A 80 -18.60 1.23 2.23
CA GLU A 80 -17.14 1.17 2.44
C GLU A 80 -16.44 0.50 1.28
N LEU A 81 -17.00 -0.58 0.74
CA LEU A 81 -16.45 -1.27 -0.44
C LEU A 81 -16.48 -0.36 -1.67
N VAL A 82 -17.57 0.39 -1.89
CA VAL A 82 -17.68 1.37 -2.99
C VAL A 82 -16.65 2.48 -2.82
N THR A 83 -16.53 3.06 -1.62
CA THR A 83 -15.55 4.12 -1.35
C THR A 83 -14.11 3.64 -1.57
N ARG A 84 -13.80 2.43 -1.12
CA ARG A 84 -12.50 1.81 -1.38
C ARG A 84 -12.24 1.65 -2.89
N ARG A 85 -13.24 1.20 -3.64
CA ARG A 85 -13.14 1.10 -5.12
C ARG A 85 -12.92 2.46 -5.78
N LEU A 86 -13.60 3.52 -5.34
CA LEU A 86 -13.42 4.87 -5.88
C LEU A 86 -12.00 5.40 -5.64
N ALA A 87 -11.41 5.12 -4.48
CA ALA A 87 -10.01 5.45 -4.20
C ALA A 87 -9.05 4.74 -5.18
N LEU A 88 -9.30 3.47 -5.49
CA LEU A 88 -8.51 2.71 -6.45
C LEU A 88 -8.67 3.24 -7.88
N VAL A 89 -9.89 3.62 -8.27
CA VAL A 89 -10.14 4.26 -9.58
C VAL A 89 -9.32 5.54 -9.69
N ALA A 90 -9.38 6.44 -8.69
CA ALA A 90 -8.63 7.69 -8.69
C ALA A 90 -7.11 7.45 -8.82
N TRP A 91 -6.56 6.46 -8.13
CA TRP A 91 -5.16 6.08 -8.28
C TRP A 91 -4.83 5.53 -9.67
N THR A 92 -5.70 4.69 -10.20
CA THR A 92 -5.49 4.08 -11.53
C THR A 92 -5.53 5.13 -12.64
N GLU A 93 -6.37 6.15 -12.52
CA GLU A 93 -6.47 7.25 -13.49
C GLU A 93 -5.19 8.08 -13.59
N LEU A 94 -4.43 8.25 -12.48
CA LEU A 94 -3.16 8.98 -12.49
C LEU A 94 -2.13 8.41 -13.49
N HIS A 95 -2.17 7.12 -13.75
CA HIS A 95 -1.20 6.42 -14.59
C HIS A 95 -1.84 5.63 -15.74
N GLY A 96 -3.13 5.87 -16.04
CA GLY A 96 -3.84 5.18 -17.10
C GLY A 96 -3.83 3.64 -16.96
N GLY A 97 -3.67 3.13 -15.75
CA GLY A 97 -3.58 1.69 -15.47
C GLY A 97 -2.22 1.04 -15.74
N PHE A 98 -1.18 1.81 -16.08
CA PHE A 98 0.13 1.30 -16.50
C PHE A 98 1.13 0.99 -15.37
N LEU A 99 0.67 0.68 -14.16
CA LEU A 99 1.56 0.27 -13.06
C LEU A 99 1.83 -1.26 -13.02
N GLY A 100 1.52 -1.97 -14.10
CA GLY A 100 1.72 -3.41 -14.23
C GLY A 100 0.70 -4.25 -13.45
N ARG A 101 0.52 -4.00 -12.15
CA ARG A 101 -0.56 -4.53 -11.30
C ARG A 101 -1.31 -3.37 -10.67
N ALA A 102 -2.57 -3.62 -10.29
CA ALA A 102 -3.30 -2.64 -9.49
C ALA A 102 -2.49 -2.29 -8.23
N PRO A 103 -2.36 -1.00 -7.86
CA PRO A 103 -1.51 -0.57 -6.74
C PRO A 103 -1.88 -1.23 -5.41
N ASP A 104 -3.13 -1.66 -5.27
CA ASP A 104 -3.68 -2.31 -4.10
C ASP A 104 -3.51 -3.83 -4.06
N HIS A 105 -2.96 -4.47 -5.10
CA HIS A 105 -2.99 -5.93 -5.25
C HIS A 105 -2.54 -6.67 -3.98
N VAL A 106 -1.38 -6.33 -3.44
CA VAL A 106 -0.85 -6.97 -2.23
C VAL A 106 -1.68 -6.60 -1.00
N ALA A 107 -2.06 -5.32 -0.87
CA ALA A 107 -2.89 -4.85 0.24
C ALA A 107 -4.26 -5.53 0.25
N SER A 108 -4.90 -5.70 -0.91
CA SER A 108 -6.17 -6.41 -1.05
C SER A 108 -6.06 -7.88 -0.68
N CYS A 109 -4.98 -8.55 -1.09
CA CYS A 109 -4.73 -9.95 -0.72
C CYS A 109 -4.57 -10.09 0.80
N ILE A 110 -3.75 -9.24 1.43
CA ILE A 110 -3.50 -9.29 2.87
C ILE A 110 -4.77 -8.92 3.66
N ALA A 111 -5.52 -7.89 3.24
CA ALA A 111 -6.79 -7.53 3.86
C ALA A 111 -7.82 -8.67 3.77
N GLY A 112 -7.94 -9.32 2.60
CA GLY A 112 -8.82 -10.48 2.43
C GLY A 112 -8.43 -11.67 3.30
N MET A 113 -7.13 -11.99 3.39
CA MET A 113 -6.65 -13.03 4.30
C MET A 113 -6.91 -12.68 5.77
N TYR A 114 -6.71 -11.41 6.16
CA TYR A 114 -7.02 -10.96 7.52
C TYR A 114 -8.51 -11.07 7.83
N MET A 115 -9.40 -10.72 6.91
CA MET A 115 -10.85 -10.88 7.09
C MET A 115 -11.24 -12.36 7.23
N GLY A 116 -10.56 -13.26 6.54
CA GLY A 116 -10.74 -14.71 6.63
C GLY A 116 -9.82 -15.43 7.63
N ARG A 117 -9.22 -14.72 8.60
CA ARG A 117 -8.18 -15.27 9.49
C ARG A 117 -8.63 -16.48 10.33
N ASP A 118 -9.93 -16.64 10.55
CA ASP A 118 -10.46 -17.77 11.31
C ASP A 118 -10.24 -19.11 10.57
N VAL A 119 -10.16 -19.08 9.23
CA VAL A 119 -9.79 -20.24 8.42
C VAL A 119 -8.37 -20.70 8.77
N PHE A 120 -7.46 -19.77 8.97
CA PHE A 120 -6.08 -20.07 9.34
C PHE A 120 -5.96 -20.51 10.80
N ALA A 121 -6.77 -19.90 11.69
CA ALA A 121 -6.82 -20.24 13.10
C ALA A 121 -7.29 -21.69 13.34
N ALA A 122 -8.11 -22.23 12.45
CA ALA A 122 -8.58 -23.63 12.55
C ALA A 122 -7.43 -24.64 12.48
N TYR A 123 -6.32 -24.31 11.83
CA TYR A 123 -5.13 -25.15 11.79
C TYR A 123 -4.15 -24.86 12.94
N ASP A 124 -3.93 -23.58 13.22
CA ASP A 124 -3.01 -23.12 14.25
C ASP A 124 -3.35 -21.67 14.61
N PRO A 125 -3.80 -21.39 15.84
CA PRO A 125 -4.10 -20.03 16.28
C PRO A 125 -2.94 -19.04 16.12
N ALA A 126 -1.68 -19.49 16.20
CA ALA A 126 -0.51 -18.64 16.02
C ALA A 126 -0.46 -18.05 14.61
N ARG A 127 -0.96 -18.75 13.59
CA ARG A 127 -1.02 -18.25 12.20
C ARG A 127 -1.96 -17.06 12.06
N ALA A 128 -3.11 -17.10 12.69
CA ALA A 128 -4.05 -15.98 12.70
C ALA A 128 -3.44 -14.76 13.41
N GLY A 129 -2.70 -14.97 14.50
CA GLY A 129 -1.94 -13.94 15.19
C GLY A 129 -0.88 -13.30 14.30
N ALA A 130 -0.02 -14.11 13.69
CA ALA A 130 1.02 -13.62 12.77
C ALA A 130 0.45 -12.83 11.59
N LEU A 131 -0.69 -13.29 11.02
CA LEU A 131 -1.37 -12.58 9.94
C LEU A 131 -1.92 -11.23 10.41
N ALA A 132 -2.48 -11.17 11.62
CA ALA A 132 -2.99 -9.94 12.19
C ALA A 132 -1.86 -8.92 12.45
N ASP A 133 -0.73 -9.37 12.96
CA ASP A 133 0.44 -8.53 13.20
C ASP A 133 1.03 -8.02 11.90
N TYR A 134 1.13 -8.87 10.89
CA TYR A 134 1.62 -8.47 9.56
C TYR A 134 0.70 -7.45 8.88
N TYR A 135 -0.63 -7.67 8.96
CA TYR A 135 -1.60 -6.70 8.43
C TYR A 135 -1.43 -5.32 9.08
N ARG A 136 -1.32 -5.25 10.43
CA ARG A 136 -1.11 -3.97 11.13
C ARG A 136 0.20 -3.31 10.71
N HIS A 137 1.29 -4.09 10.71
CA HIS A 137 2.61 -3.59 10.30
C HIS A 137 2.63 -3.04 8.86
N ALA A 138 1.91 -3.69 7.94
CA ALA A 138 1.88 -3.25 6.54
C ALA A 138 0.93 -2.06 6.31
N ARG A 139 -0.11 -1.91 7.15
CA ARG A 139 -1.06 -0.79 7.10
C ARG A 139 -0.46 0.51 7.65
N ASP A 140 0.32 0.44 8.74
CA ASP A 140 0.83 1.56 9.54
C ASP A 140 2.21 2.02 9.06
#